data_6700f7c6254012abf01120e02b7dd7a4
#
_entry.id   6700f7c6254012abf01120e02b7dd7a4
#
_cell.length_a   1.000
_cell.length_b   1.000
_cell.length_c   1.000
_cell.angle_alpha   90.00
_cell.angle_beta   90.00
_cell.angle_gamma   90.00
#
_symmetry.space_group_name_H-M   'P 1'
#
loop_
_entity.id
_entity.type
_entity.pdbx_description
1 polymer ?
#
loop_
_entity_poly.entity_id
_entity_poly.type
_entity_poly.pdbx_seq_one_letter_code
_entity_poly.pdbx_strand_id
1 'polypeptide(L)'
;MTATAAVQDFFARSIRDQLFVPRPTDLQRVGVEIEMLPFFADSGLPCPLDATPDEKRSTLVLLRAYGTRFDWEERRSSKGAPYFALPNGWT
;
A
#
# COMPACT_ATOMS: atom_id res chain seq x y z
N MET A 1 -12.56 -7.64 -32.35
CA MET A 1 -12.11 -7.28 -30.98
C MET A 1 -10.67 -6.84 -31.05
N THR A 2 -10.34 -5.70 -30.49
CA THR A 2 -8.96 -5.23 -30.41
C THR A 2 -8.19 -5.97 -29.31
N ALA A 3 -6.86 -6.01 -29.41
CA ALA A 3 -6.03 -6.62 -28.37
C ALA A 3 -6.27 -5.95 -26.99
N THR A 4 -6.50 -4.63 -26.98
CA THR A 4 -6.81 -3.87 -25.75
C THR A 4 -8.12 -4.34 -25.11
N ALA A 5 -9.17 -4.54 -25.90
CA ALA A 5 -10.46 -5.03 -25.41
C ALA A 5 -10.34 -6.45 -24.86
N ALA A 6 -9.54 -7.32 -25.51
CA ALA A 6 -9.30 -8.69 -25.02
C ALA A 6 -8.55 -8.69 -23.68
N VAL A 7 -7.57 -7.81 -23.50
CA VAL A 7 -6.80 -7.67 -22.26
C VAL A 7 -7.70 -7.16 -21.14
N GLN A 8 -8.52 -6.13 -21.40
CA GLN A 8 -9.46 -5.59 -20.42
C GLN A 8 -10.48 -6.64 -19.97
N ASP A 9 -11.01 -7.43 -20.90
CA ASP A 9 -11.95 -8.51 -20.58
C ASP A 9 -11.29 -9.61 -19.73
N PHE A 10 -10.04 -9.96 -20.05
CA PHE A 10 -9.25 -10.92 -19.25
C PHE A 10 -9.06 -10.42 -17.82
N PHE A 11 -8.66 -9.18 -17.62
CA PHE A 11 -8.49 -8.61 -16.29
C PHE A 11 -9.81 -8.52 -15.52
N ALA A 12 -10.88 -8.08 -16.15
CA ALA A 12 -12.18 -7.99 -15.52
C ALA A 12 -12.67 -9.36 -15.03
N ARG A 13 -12.49 -10.41 -15.83
CA ARG A 13 -12.83 -11.78 -15.44
C ARG A 13 -11.92 -12.29 -14.34
N SER A 14 -10.62 -12.05 -14.42
CA SER A 14 -9.67 -12.49 -13.39
C SER A 14 -9.98 -11.84 -12.04
N ILE A 15 -10.27 -10.55 -12.02
CA ILE A 15 -10.67 -9.84 -10.80
C ILE A 15 -11.95 -10.45 -10.24
N ARG A 16 -12.98 -10.62 -11.06
CA ARG A 16 -14.24 -11.20 -10.64
C ARG A 16 -14.08 -12.62 -10.09
N ASP A 17 -13.33 -13.48 -10.79
CA ASP A 17 -13.22 -14.88 -10.46
C ASP A 17 -12.29 -15.13 -9.26
N GLN A 18 -11.31 -14.27 -9.04
CA GLN A 18 -10.33 -14.42 -7.95
C GLN A 18 -10.71 -13.63 -6.69
N LEU A 19 -11.27 -12.43 -6.84
CA LEU A 19 -11.59 -11.55 -5.71
C LEU A 19 -13.02 -11.69 -5.24
N PHE A 20 -13.95 -12.06 -6.12
CA PHE A 20 -15.37 -12.13 -5.81
C PHE A 20 -15.91 -13.57 -5.84
N VAL A 21 -15.04 -14.53 -5.57
CA VAL A 21 -15.48 -15.93 -5.43
C VAL A 21 -16.42 -16.05 -4.23
N PRO A 22 -17.63 -16.62 -4.40
CA PRO A 22 -18.53 -16.84 -3.27
C PRO A 22 -17.87 -17.78 -2.26
N ARG A 23 -17.90 -17.38 -0.99
CA ARG A 23 -17.40 -18.19 0.11
C ARG A 23 -18.54 -18.87 0.83
N PRO A 24 -18.37 -20.09 1.31
CA PRO A 24 -19.43 -20.82 2.02
C PRO A 24 -19.71 -20.30 3.42
N THR A 25 -19.08 -19.22 3.84
CA THR A 25 -19.26 -18.59 5.15
C THR A 25 -19.93 -17.24 5.01
N ASP A 26 -20.73 -16.85 6.01
CA ASP A 26 -21.41 -15.56 6.05
C ASP A 26 -20.45 -14.37 6.21
N LEU A 27 -19.18 -14.64 6.53
CA LEU A 27 -18.16 -13.61 6.66
C LEU A 27 -17.50 -13.34 5.32
N GLN A 28 -17.88 -12.22 4.72
CA GLN A 28 -17.18 -11.69 3.55
C GLN A 28 -16.13 -10.67 4.01
N ARG A 29 -14.87 -10.96 3.69
CA ARG A 29 -13.76 -10.01 3.93
C ARG A 29 -13.27 -9.50 2.60
N VAL A 30 -13.21 -8.18 2.48
CA VAL A 30 -12.62 -7.50 1.32
C VAL A 30 -11.34 -6.84 1.80
N GLY A 31 -10.22 -7.19 1.17
CA GLY A 31 -8.94 -6.52 1.36
C GLY A 31 -8.70 -5.53 0.23
N VAL A 32 -8.21 -4.35 0.56
CA VAL A 32 -7.78 -3.35 -0.41
C VAL A 32 -6.31 -3.04 -0.17
N GLU A 33 -5.51 -3.14 -1.22
CA GLU A 33 -4.12 -2.68 -1.22
C GLU A 33 -3.99 -1.47 -2.12
N ILE A 34 -3.31 -0.45 -1.64
CA ILE A 34 -2.97 0.73 -2.42
C ILE A 34 -1.46 0.87 -2.39
N GLU A 35 -0.84 0.79 -3.56
CA GLU A 35 0.59 1.01 -3.71
C GLU A 35 0.84 2.42 -4.22
N MET A 36 1.74 3.14 -3.57
CA MET A 36 2.13 4.49 -3.95
C MET A 36 3.64 4.64 -3.95
N LEU A 37 4.14 5.39 -4.93
CA LEU A 37 5.55 5.76 -5.01
C LEU A 37 5.67 7.24 -4.66
N PRO A 38 6.26 7.60 -3.51
CA PRO A 38 6.41 9.01 -3.13
C PRO A 38 7.54 9.67 -3.91
N PHE A 39 7.30 10.91 -4.32
CA PHE A 39 8.26 11.77 -4.99
C PHE A 39 8.37 13.10 -4.26
N PHE A 40 9.54 13.71 -4.30
CA PHE A 40 9.69 15.07 -3.81
C PHE A 40 9.00 16.06 -4.76
N ALA A 41 8.14 16.91 -4.22
CA ALA A 41 7.42 17.88 -5.03
C ALA A 41 8.35 18.96 -5.65
N ASP A 42 9.45 19.26 -4.97
CA ASP A 42 10.40 20.28 -5.41
C ASP A 42 11.32 19.81 -6.55
N SER A 43 11.74 18.57 -6.52
CA SER A 43 12.70 18.01 -7.50
C SER A 43 12.09 17.02 -8.49
N GLY A 44 10.94 16.42 -8.15
CA GLY A 44 10.36 15.31 -8.91
C GLY A 44 11.14 14.00 -8.78
N LEU A 45 12.14 13.94 -7.90
CA LEU A 45 12.92 12.73 -7.67
C LEU A 45 12.22 11.80 -6.68
N PRO A 46 12.43 10.49 -6.78
CA PRO A 46 11.86 9.53 -5.83
C PRO A 46 12.31 9.80 -4.40
N CYS A 47 11.37 9.76 -3.46
CA CYS A 47 11.67 9.87 -2.04
C CYS A 47 12.22 8.52 -1.55
N PRO A 48 13.41 8.50 -0.89
CA PRO A 48 13.94 7.25 -0.35
C PRO A 48 13.08 6.73 0.79
N LEU A 49 13.15 5.43 1.03
CA LEU A 49 12.44 4.82 2.17
C LEU A 49 13.01 5.35 3.49
N ASP A 50 14.31 5.40 3.63
CA ASP A 50 15.00 5.87 4.84
C ASP A 50 15.94 7.02 4.51
N ALA A 51 16.25 7.83 5.54
CA ALA A 51 17.14 8.96 5.38
C ALA A 51 18.56 8.49 5.02
N THR A 52 19.23 9.28 4.19
CA THR A 52 20.64 9.11 3.84
C THR A 52 21.46 10.25 4.44
N PRO A 53 22.81 10.17 4.43
CA PRO A 53 23.65 11.29 4.88
C PRO A 53 23.37 12.60 4.13
N ASP A 54 23.02 12.51 2.85
CA ASP A 54 22.80 13.68 1.99
C ASP A 54 21.34 14.14 1.95
N GLU A 55 20.38 13.25 2.25
CA GLU A 55 18.96 13.56 2.23
C GLU A 55 18.28 13.06 3.52
N LYS A 56 17.86 13.99 4.35
CA LYS A 56 17.20 13.68 5.63
C LYS A 56 15.72 13.41 5.49
N ARG A 57 15.10 13.85 4.38
CA ARG A 57 13.70 13.57 4.11
C ARG A 57 13.55 12.13 3.63
N SER A 58 12.59 11.41 4.16
CA SER A 58 12.32 10.04 3.79
C SER A 58 10.86 9.69 4.01
N THR A 59 10.43 8.60 3.38
CA THR A 59 9.08 8.07 3.58
C THR A 59 8.85 7.68 5.05
N LEU A 60 9.83 7.06 5.69
CA LEU A 60 9.71 6.67 7.10
C LEU A 60 9.61 7.86 8.04
N VAL A 61 10.36 8.94 7.79
CA VAL A 61 10.26 10.17 8.59
C VAL A 61 8.85 10.74 8.52
N LEU A 62 8.26 10.79 7.32
CA LEU A 62 6.90 11.25 7.13
C LEU A 62 5.88 10.35 7.84
N LEU A 63 5.99 9.05 7.67
CA LEU A 63 5.07 8.08 8.29
C LEU A 63 5.17 8.09 9.81
N ARG A 64 6.37 8.26 10.37
CA ARG A 64 6.55 8.41 11.83
C ARG A 64 5.92 9.68 12.36
N ALA A 65 5.99 10.78 11.61
CA ALA A 65 5.31 12.02 11.98
C ALA A 65 3.79 11.83 12.00
N TYR A 66 3.23 11.17 11.00
CA TYR A 66 1.80 10.80 11.00
C TYR A 66 1.47 9.83 12.14
N GLY A 67 2.30 8.84 12.39
CA GLY A 67 2.12 7.89 13.48
C GLY A 67 2.01 8.58 14.83
N THR A 68 2.86 9.56 15.10
CA THR A 68 2.80 10.35 16.33
C THR A 68 1.49 11.15 16.44
N ARG A 69 1.06 11.74 15.32
CA ARG A 69 -0.14 12.57 15.30
C ARG A 69 -1.44 11.77 15.40
N PHE A 70 -1.49 10.59 14.77
CA PHE A 70 -2.72 9.81 14.61
C PHE A 70 -2.73 8.49 15.39
N ASP A 71 -1.80 8.30 16.30
CA ASP A 71 -1.67 7.09 17.14
C ASP A 71 -1.48 5.80 16.31
N TRP A 72 -0.67 5.89 15.26
CA TRP A 72 -0.25 4.70 14.54
C TRP A 72 0.89 4.01 15.26
N GLU A 73 0.87 2.70 15.35
CA GLU A 73 1.92 1.91 15.95
C GLU A 73 2.91 1.41 14.92
N GLU A 74 4.18 1.77 15.07
CA GLU A 74 5.24 1.24 14.21
C GLU A 74 5.58 -0.19 14.65
N ARG A 75 5.57 -1.11 13.68
CA ARG A 75 5.88 -2.52 13.88
C ARG A 75 6.89 -3.00 12.85
N ARG A 76 7.42 -4.20 13.05
CA ARG A 76 8.31 -4.86 12.11
C ARG A 76 7.67 -6.15 11.61
N SER A 77 7.77 -6.40 10.30
CA SER A 77 7.38 -7.67 9.71
C SER A 77 8.36 -8.78 10.13
N SER A 78 8.03 -10.03 9.81
CA SER A 78 8.92 -11.17 10.04
C SER A 78 10.26 -11.02 9.33
N LYS A 79 10.32 -10.23 8.25
CA LYS A 79 11.55 -9.92 7.50
C LYS A 79 12.24 -8.64 7.98
N GLY A 80 11.76 -8.02 9.05
CA GLY A 80 12.33 -6.81 9.61
C GLY A 80 11.92 -5.51 8.91
N ALA A 81 11.00 -5.55 7.96
CA ALA A 81 10.51 -4.35 7.28
C ALA A 81 9.55 -3.56 8.19
N PRO A 82 9.67 -2.22 8.24
CA PRO A 82 8.76 -1.40 9.04
C PRO A 82 7.38 -1.32 8.40
N TYR A 83 6.35 -1.33 9.23
CA TYR A 83 4.99 -1.00 8.84
C TYR A 83 4.26 -0.34 10.00
N PHE A 84 3.10 0.25 9.73
CA PHE A 84 2.32 0.96 10.74
C PHE A 84 0.95 0.33 10.87
N ALA A 85 0.58 0.01 12.09
CA ALA A 85 -0.77 -0.46 12.41
C ALA A 85 -1.61 0.75 12.85
N LEU A 86 -2.76 0.92 12.22
CA LEU A 86 -3.69 2.00 12.50
C LEU A 86 -4.74 1.55 13.52
N PRO A 87 -5.34 2.49 14.28
CA PRO A 87 -6.36 2.13 15.29
C PRO A 87 -7.57 1.39 14.72
N ASN A 88 -7.88 1.60 13.43
CA ASN A 88 -9.01 0.93 12.76
C ASN A 88 -8.67 -0.47 12.21
N GLY A 89 -7.48 -0.97 12.47
CA GLY A 89 -7.02 -2.27 12.00
C GLY A 89 -6.33 -2.28 10.63
N TRP A 90 -6.18 -1.14 10.00
CA TRP A 90 -5.42 -1.01 8.74
C TRP A 90 -3.91 -1.01 9.01
N THR A 91 -3.15 -1.35 8.01
CA THR A 91 -1.68 -1.28 8.02
C THR A 91 -1.15 -0.60 6.78
#